data_eeb1346177c447fcc64720e7cb2bb27c
#
_entry.id   eeb1346177c447fcc64720e7cb2bb27c
#
_cell.length_a   1.000
_cell.length_b   1.000
_cell.length_c   1.000
_cell.angle_alpha   90.00
_cell.angle_beta   90.00
_cell.angle_gamma   90.00
#
_symmetry.space_group_name_H-M   'P 1'
#
loop_
_entity.id
_entity.type
_entity.pdbx_description
1 polymer ?
#
loop_
_entity_poly.entity_id
_entity_poly.type
_entity_poly.pdbx_seq_one_letter_code
_entity_poly.pdbx_strand_id
1 'polypeptide(L)'
;MNKPNIVLLLIDSLRADKFFGPEKSSITPNIDKMINHGTYFDQAISSSDATLLSWASLFTGKYAFKTGIRSDRYNKLDDSIVTYFTIFQKGGYHLYSYLPYLSTMIGLFPQFENQDSVKKSGRYSLGEDLSDGLGDQIINLLSSNKMKEPWFYYIHINDLHYPISVPDKFSDKKFGLTKYDQQMSSIDNWIGKFIQVTDLNKTLIVLMSDHGIFIPNITNDKTNISFEIDAKKQQTVTSFSKHIPKFLNPLKTKIFFSLEEKQNLKKVSLVKKLNLKPHEERNLLWYRGDLDKVLFDDNVH
;
A
#
# COMPACT_ATOMS: atom_id res chain seq x y z
N MET A 1 -24.74 14.33 -22.09
CA MET A 1 -24.61 13.74 -20.76
C MET A 1 -23.50 14.47 -20.03
N ASN A 2 -23.74 14.90 -18.81
CA ASN A 2 -22.70 15.50 -18.00
C ASN A 2 -21.69 14.39 -17.61
N LYS A 3 -20.40 14.69 -17.69
CA LYS A 3 -19.35 13.76 -17.27
C LYS A 3 -19.36 13.63 -15.74
N PRO A 4 -19.28 12.42 -15.18
CA PRO A 4 -19.21 12.27 -13.73
C PRO A 4 -17.87 12.77 -13.18
N ASN A 5 -17.86 13.22 -11.96
CA ASN A 5 -16.65 13.36 -11.19
C ASN A 5 -16.10 11.97 -10.83
N ILE A 6 -14.79 11.84 -10.60
CA ILE A 6 -14.16 10.54 -10.32
C ILE A 6 -13.23 10.67 -9.12
N VAL A 7 -13.44 9.84 -8.11
CA VAL A 7 -12.48 9.59 -7.03
C VAL A 7 -11.83 8.23 -7.29
N LEU A 8 -10.51 8.20 -7.43
CA LEU A 8 -9.74 6.98 -7.48
C LEU A 8 -8.95 6.83 -6.18
N LEU A 9 -9.41 5.92 -5.31
CA LEU A 9 -8.72 5.52 -4.08
C LEU A 9 -7.82 4.32 -4.39
N LEU A 10 -6.52 4.54 -4.46
CA LEU A 10 -5.55 3.47 -4.56
C LEU A 10 -4.94 3.24 -3.18
N ILE A 11 -5.13 2.05 -2.65
CA ILE A 11 -4.54 1.62 -1.38
C ILE A 11 -3.34 0.76 -1.71
N ASP A 12 -2.14 1.27 -1.41
CA ASP A 12 -0.89 0.55 -1.57
C ASP A 12 -0.92 -0.75 -0.77
N SER A 13 -0.47 -1.83 -1.41
CA SER A 13 -0.31 -3.11 -0.73
C SER A 13 -1.61 -3.77 -0.24
N LEU A 14 -2.79 -3.38 -0.77
CA LEU A 14 -4.08 -3.95 -0.36
C LEU A 14 -4.26 -5.36 -0.90
N ARG A 15 -4.53 -6.31 -0.01
CA ARG A 15 -4.84 -7.70 -0.34
C ARG A 15 -6.35 -7.95 -0.29
N ALA A 16 -6.88 -8.55 -1.37
CA ALA A 16 -8.30 -8.86 -1.50
C ALA A 16 -8.78 -9.83 -0.41
N ASP A 17 -7.99 -10.86 -0.06
CA ASP A 17 -8.33 -11.85 0.96
C ASP A 17 -8.46 -11.26 2.39
N LYS A 18 -8.07 -10.00 2.60
CA LYS A 18 -8.14 -9.32 3.90
C LYS A 18 -9.38 -8.45 4.09
N PHE A 19 -10.10 -8.12 3.01
CA PHE A 19 -11.38 -7.41 3.10
C PHE A 19 -12.55 -8.17 2.47
N PHE A 20 -12.28 -9.28 1.75
CA PHE A 20 -13.31 -10.10 1.12
C PHE A 20 -12.97 -11.59 1.22
N GLY A 21 -14.00 -12.45 1.36
CA GLY A 21 -13.85 -13.90 1.41
C GLY A 21 -13.60 -14.49 2.80
N PRO A 22 -13.33 -15.81 2.88
CA PRO A 22 -13.28 -16.56 4.14
C PRO A 22 -12.06 -16.26 5.03
N GLU A 23 -11.00 -15.72 4.48
CA GLU A 23 -9.77 -15.35 5.21
C GLU A 23 -9.84 -13.93 5.83
N LYS A 24 -10.97 -13.23 5.62
CA LYS A 24 -11.20 -11.89 6.15
C LYS A 24 -11.30 -11.91 7.66
N SER A 25 -10.48 -11.12 8.36
CA SER A 25 -10.61 -10.83 9.78
C SER A 25 -10.80 -9.34 10.08
N SER A 26 -10.60 -8.46 9.12
CA SER A 26 -10.85 -7.03 9.24
C SER A 26 -12.35 -6.71 9.28
N ILE A 27 -12.72 -5.61 9.91
CA ILE A 27 -14.08 -5.09 9.97
C ILE A 27 -14.23 -3.98 8.93
N THR A 28 -14.85 -4.30 7.79
CA THR A 28 -14.92 -3.39 6.63
C THR A 28 -16.35 -3.14 6.11
N PRO A 29 -17.28 -2.65 6.96
CA PRO A 29 -18.69 -2.50 6.58
C PRO A 29 -18.92 -1.51 5.42
N ASN A 30 -18.06 -0.50 5.24
CA ASN A 30 -18.19 0.47 4.17
C ASN A 30 -17.75 -0.12 2.83
N ILE A 31 -16.64 -0.87 2.80
CA ILE A 31 -16.19 -1.62 1.62
C ILE A 31 -17.20 -2.71 1.27
N ASP A 32 -17.72 -3.45 2.27
CA ASP A 32 -18.76 -4.45 2.06
C ASP A 32 -20.02 -3.82 1.41
N LYS A 33 -20.39 -2.61 1.84
CA LYS A 33 -21.47 -1.86 1.22
C LYS A 33 -21.15 -1.43 -0.21
N MET A 34 -19.91 -1.01 -0.51
CA MET A 34 -19.48 -0.70 -1.88
C MET A 34 -19.55 -1.93 -2.77
N ILE A 35 -19.12 -3.10 -2.30
CA ILE A 35 -19.19 -4.37 -3.04
C ILE A 35 -20.66 -4.73 -3.35
N ASN A 36 -21.54 -4.60 -2.36
CA ASN A 36 -22.95 -4.98 -2.51
C ASN A 36 -23.78 -4.04 -3.41
N HIS A 37 -23.37 -2.77 -3.56
CA HIS A 37 -24.11 -1.76 -4.35
C HIS A 37 -23.39 -1.31 -5.61
N GLY A 38 -22.13 -1.74 -5.79
CA GLY A 38 -21.28 -1.39 -6.92
C GLY A 38 -20.96 -2.58 -7.81
N THR A 39 -19.87 -2.46 -8.53
CA THR A 39 -19.27 -3.55 -9.32
C THR A 39 -17.98 -3.99 -8.66
N TYR A 40 -17.90 -5.26 -8.26
CA TYR A 40 -16.71 -5.87 -7.70
C TYR A 40 -16.04 -6.78 -8.73
N PHE A 41 -14.73 -6.59 -8.95
CA PHE A 41 -13.91 -7.40 -9.84
C PHE A 41 -13.12 -8.42 -9.02
N ASP A 42 -13.57 -9.66 -8.98
CA ASP A 42 -13.00 -10.74 -8.18
C ASP A 42 -11.74 -11.39 -8.79
N GLN A 43 -11.46 -11.08 -10.08
CA GLN A 43 -10.29 -11.56 -10.82
C GLN A 43 -9.36 -10.42 -11.24
N ALA A 44 -9.26 -9.36 -10.43
CA ALA A 44 -8.31 -8.27 -10.67
C ALA A 44 -6.89 -8.73 -10.31
N ILE A 45 -5.99 -8.74 -11.30
CA ILE A 45 -4.60 -9.20 -11.15
C ILE A 45 -3.66 -8.03 -11.35
N SER A 46 -2.77 -7.77 -10.38
CA SER A 46 -1.71 -6.78 -10.53
C SER A 46 -0.69 -7.22 -11.58
N SER A 47 -0.17 -6.25 -12.32
CA SER A 47 0.87 -6.49 -13.33
C SER A 47 2.27 -6.66 -12.75
N SER A 48 2.46 -6.33 -11.47
CA SER A 48 3.73 -6.42 -10.74
C SER A 48 3.45 -6.46 -9.23
N ASP A 49 4.43 -6.88 -8.48
CA ASP A 49 4.47 -6.91 -7.01
C ASP A 49 5.14 -5.66 -6.38
N ALA A 50 5.39 -4.63 -7.21
CA ALA A 50 6.09 -3.41 -6.80
C ALA A 50 5.38 -2.16 -7.29
N THR A 51 5.26 -1.16 -6.43
CA THR A 51 4.47 0.06 -6.65
C THR A 51 4.82 0.77 -7.97
N LEU A 52 6.09 1.06 -8.22
CA LEU A 52 6.49 1.82 -9.43
C LEU A 52 6.16 1.10 -10.72
N LEU A 53 6.33 -0.22 -10.76
CA LEU A 53 6.04 -1.05 -11.91
C LEU A 53 4.53 -1.19 -12.15
N SER A 54 3.77 -1.35 -11.06
CA SER A 54 2.31 -1.42 -11.11
C SER A 54 1.72 -0.08 -11.54
N TRP A 55 2.20 1.05 -11.00
CA TRP A 55 1.77 2.38 -11.44
C TRP A 55 2.07 2.61 -12.93
N ALA A 56 3.27 2.23 -13.40
CA ALA A 56 3.60 2.35 -14.81
C ALA A 56 2.60 1.62 -15.70
N SER A 57 2.20 0.41 -15.30
CA SER A 57 1.22 -0.36 -16.04
C SER A 57 -0.20 0.20 -15.92
N LEU A 58 -0.61 0.55 -14.70
CA LEU A 58 -1.93 1.07 -14.41
C LEU A 58 -2.21 2.37 -15.15
N PHE A 59 -1.27 3.32 -15.10
CA PHE A 59 -1.48 4.66 -15.64
C PHE A 59 -1.18 4.82 -17.13
N THR A 60 -0.59 3.80 -17.76
CA THR A 60 -0.28 3.82 -19.20
C THR A 60 -1.03 2.77 -20.03
N GLY A 61 -1.62 1.77 -19.38
CA GLY A 61 -2.20 0.60 -20.05
C GLY A 61 -1.15 -0.29 -20.72
N LYS A 62 0.13 -0.17 -20.35
CA LYS A 62 1.25 -0.92 -20.92
C LYS A 62 2.00 -1.66 -19.80
N TYR A 63 2.57 -2.81 -20.09
CA TYR A 63 3.50 -3.44 -19.14
C TYR A 63 4.69 -2.50 -18.85
N ALA A 64 5.12 -2.47 -17.60
CA ALA A 64 6.14 -1.54 -17.10
C ALA A 64 7.42 -1.52 -17.95
N PHE A 65 7.91 -2.67 -18.40
CA PHE A 65 9.11 -2.79 -19.23
C PHE A 65 9.02 -2.08 -20.59
N LYS A 66 7.79 -1.73 -21.03
CA LYS A 66 7.54 -0.95 -22.28
C LYS A 66 7.43 0.55 -22.03
N THR A 67 7.57 1.01 -20.79
CA THR A 67 7.30 2.39 -20.41
C THR A 67 8.57 3.19 -20.07
N GLY A 68 9.73 2.54 -20.00
CA GLY A 68 10.95 3.12 -19.44
C GLY A 68 11.13 2.86 -17.95
N ILE A 69 10.05 2.58 -17.21
CA ILE A 69 10.10 2.22 -15.79
C ILE A 69 10.27 0.70 -15.69
N ARG A 70 11.49 0.25 -15.33
CA ARG A 70 11.90 -1.17 -15.43
C ARG A 70 12.24 -1.81 -14.08
N SER A 71 12.27 -1.04 -13.01
CA SER A 71 12.61 -1.51 -11.67
C SER A 71 12.12 -0.51 -10.62
N ASP A 72 12.16 -0.88 -9.34
CA ASP A 72 11.91 0.03 -8.20
C ASP A 72 12.95 1.13 -8.04
N ARG A 73 13.98 1.13 -8.87
CA ARG A 73 14.94 2.23 -8.92
C ARG A 73 14.39 3.28 -9.86
N TYR A 74 14.39 4.53 -9.44
CA TYR A 74 13.88 5.75 -10.07
C TYR A 74 14.16 5.86 -11.58
N ASN A 75 13.63 4.93 -12.36
CA ASN A 75 13.57 5.05 -13.80
C ASN A 75 12.47 6.07 -14.15
N LYS A 76 12.67 6.83 -15.20
CA LYS A 76 11.67 7.77 -15.68
C LYS A 76 10.81 7.14 -16.75
N LEU A 77 9.56 7.60 -16.81
CA LEU A 77 8.67 7.33 -17.94
C LEU A 77 9.31 7.84 -19.22
N ASP A 78 9.21 7.06 -20.30
CA ASP A 78 9.60 7.51 -21.64
C ASP A 78 8.66 8.63 -22.10
N ASP A 79 9.23 9.71 -22.62
CA ASP A 79 8.48 10.93 -23.00
C ASP A 79 7.44 10.69 -24.11
N SER A 80 7.56 9.61 -24.88
CA SER A 80 6.58 9.20 -25.90
C SER A 80 5.34 8.53 -25.33
N ILE A 81 5.35 8.17 -24.05
CA ILE A 81 4.27 7.43 -23.41
C ILE A 81 3.19 8.38 -22.87
N VAL A 82 1.99 8.16 -23.33
CA VAL A 82 0.80 8.90 -22.86
C VAL A 82 0.19 8.18 -21.66
N THR A 83 -0.06 8.92 -20.59
CA THR A 83 -0.78 8.43 -19.43
C THR A 83 -2.28 8.68 -19.55
N TYR A 84 -3.11 7.95 -18.83
CA TYR A 84 -4.55 8.23 -18.84
C TYR A 84 -4.87 9.59 -18.17
N PHE A 85 -4.01 10.15 -17.32
CA PHE A 85 -4.14 11.51 -16.83
C PHE A 85 -4.19 12.52 -17.98
N THR A 86 -3.28 12.37 -18.96
CA THR A 86 -3.30 13.20 -20.19
C THR A 86 -4.59 13.03 -20.97
N ILE A 87 -5.15 11.81 -21.01
CA ILE A 87 -6.42 11.53 -21.68
C ILE A 87 -7.57 12.22 -20.95
N PHE A 88 -7.61 12.17 -19.61
CA PHE A 88 -8.62 12.86 -18.81
C PHE A 88 -8.54 14.39 -18.99
N GLN A 89 -7.33 14.97 -18.96
CA GLN A 89 -7.15 16.40 -19.20
C GLN A 89 -7.66 16.83 -20.59
N LYS A 90 -7.29 16.09 -21.65
CA LYS A 90 -7.82 16.32 -23.00
C LYS A 90 -9.33 16.13 -23.06
N GLY A 91 -9.86 15.27 -22.22
CA GLY A 91 -11.30 15.08 -22.02
C GLY A 91 -11.96 16.20 -21.20
N GLY A 92 -11.24 17.23 -20.78
CA GLY A 92 -11.78 18.39 -20.04
C GLY A 92 -11.91 18.16 -18.54
N TYR A 93 -11.28 17.12 -17.97
CA TYR A 93 -11.22 16.92 -16.52
C TYR A 93 -10.16 17.80 -15.87
N HIS A 94 -10.51 18.38 -14.73
CA HIS A 94 -9.58 19.01 -13.81
C HIS A 94 -8.97 17.95 -12.90
N LEU A 95 -7.64 17.85 -12.84
CA LEU A 95 -6.94 16.81 -12.10
C LEU A 95 -6.53 17.30 -10.72
N TYR A 96 -6.93 16.55 -9.71
CA TYR A 96 -6.52 16.72 -8.32
C TYR A 96 -5.84 15.44 -7.82
N SER A 97 -4.92 15.56 -6.87
CA SER A 97 -4.27 14.38 -6.30
C SER A 97 -3.87 14.55 -4.86
N TYR A 98 -3.71 13.43 -4.21
CA TYR A 98 -2.86 13.25 -3.04
C TYR A 98 -1.97 12.05 -3.28
N LEU A 99 -0.67 12.25 -3.35
CA LEU A 99 0.30 11.20 -3.67
C LEU A 99 1.64 11.41 -2.95
N PRO A 100 2.41 10.31 -2.73
CA PRO A 100 3.74 10.39 -2.15
C PRO A 100 4.69 11.21 -3.02
N TYR A 101 5.65 11.89 -2.39
CA TYR A 101 6.64 12.70 -3.11
C TYR A 101 7.45 11.91 -4.14
N LEU A 102 7.76 10.65 -3.86
CA LEU A 102 8.50 9.78 -4.77
C LEU A 102 7.85 9.66 -6.16
N SER A 103 6.54 9.77 -6.22
CA SER A 103 5.79 9.70 -7.48
C SER A 103 6.14 10.81 -8.46
N THR A 104 6.59 11.97 -7.96
CA THR A 104 6.96 13.12 -8.81
C THR A 104 8.27 12.90 -9.57
N MET A 105 9.11 11.97 -9.12
CA MET A 105 10.43 11.74 -9.69
C MET A 105 10.43 10.89 -10.97
N ILE A 106 9.35 10.12 -11.19
CA ILE A 106 9.29 9.13 -12.28
C ILE A 106 8.64 9.65 -13.56
N GLY A 107 8.13 10.89 -13.57
CA GLY A 107 7.51 11.52 -14.75
C GLY A 107 6.14 10.95 -15.14
N LEU A 108 5.55 10.11 -14.27
CA LEU A 108 4.29 9.42 -14.54
C LEU A 108 3.07 10.33 -14.31
N PHE A 109 3.22 11.29 -13.41
CA PHE A 109 2.14 12.16 -12.97
C PHE A 109 2.24 13.55 -13.58
N PRO A 110 1.12 14.12 -14.03
CA PRO A 110 1.09 15.49 -14.51
C PRO A 110 1.13 16.49 -13.35
N GLN A 111 1.10 17.76 -13.70
CA GLN A 111 0.80 18.83 -12.77
C GLN A 111 -0.67 18.79 -12.36
N PHE A 112 -0.94 18.76 -11.05
CA PHE A 112 -2.30 18.77 -10.50
C PHE A 112 -2.71 20.18 -10.09
N GLU A 113 -4.02 20.47 -10.05
CA GLU A 113 -4.58 21.77 -9.64
C GLU A 113 -4.22 22.11 -8.17
N ASN A 114 -4.07 21.10 -7.32
CA ASN A 114 -3.70 21.22 -5.90
C ASN A 114 -2.24 20.79 -5.65
N GLN A 115 -1.28 21.40 -6.34
CA GLN A 115 0.15 21.02 -6.28
C GLN A 115 0.76 20.94 -4.87
N ASP A 116 0.23 21.71 -3.93
CA ASP A 116 0.69 21.70 -2.54
C ASP A 116 0.34 20.41 -1.79
N SER A 117 -0.48 19.53 -2.38
CA SER A 117 -0.81 18.22 -1.83
C SER A 117 0.34 17.20 -1.91
N VAL A 118 1.39 17.49 -2.68
CA VAL A 118 2.59 16.66 -2.75
C VAL A 118 3.53 17.04 -1.62
N LYS A 119 3.46 16.36 -0.50
CA LYS A 119 4.28 16.69 0.66
C LYS A 119 5.73 16.27 0.51
N LYS A 120 6.63 17.24 0.69
CA LYS A 120 8.09 17.08 0.74
C LYS A 120 8.52 16.70 2.16
N SER A 121 8.07 15.62 2.74
CA SER A 121 8.51 15.22 4.07
C SER A 121 9.38 13.99 4.06
N GLY A 122 10.61 14.17 4.54
CA GLY A 122 11.58 13.22 5.12
C GLY A 122 11.82 11.86 4.44
N ARG A 123 12.99 11.31 4.66
CA ARG A 123 13.48 9.97 4.29
C ARG A 123 12.37 8.97 3.99
N TYR A 124 12.19 8.58 2.70
CA TYR A 124 11.12 7.66 2.30
C TYR A 124 9.74 8.12 2.78
N SER A 125 9.40 9.38 2.53
CA SER A 125 8.09 9.86 2.94
C SER A 125 7.04 9.20 2.05
N LEU A 126 6.50 8.13 2.57
CA LEU A 126 5.32 7.45 2.04
C LEU A 126 4.07 8.34 2.12
N GLY A 127 4.21 9.55 2.61
CA GLY A 127 3.11 10.47 2.87
C GLY A 127 2.72 10.47 4.36
N GLU A 128 1.63 11.14 4.68
CA GLU A 128 0.96 11.06 5.97
C GLU A 128 -0.06 9.93 5.91
N ASP A 129 -0.21 9.20 7.01
CA ASP A 129 -1.29 8.23 7.16
C ASP A 129 -2.64 8.94 7.29
N LEU A 130 -3.72 8.25 6.96
CA LEU A 130 -5.08 8.80 7.06
C LEU A 130 -5.37 9.39 8.43
N SER A 131 -4.87 8.75 9.49
CA SER A 131 -5.06 9.18 10.88
C SER A 131 -4.14 10.32 11.33
N ASP A 132 -3.10 10.63 10.55
CA ASP A 132 -2.12 11.68 10.84
C ASP A 132 -2.43 13.00 10.10
N GLY A 133 -3.66 13.13 9.60
CA GLY A 133 -4.16 14.35 8.99
C GLY A 133 -4.50 14.25 7.51
N LEU A 134 -4.04 13.22 6.79
CA LEU A 134 -4.41 12.99 5.39
C LEU A 134 -5.91 12.82 5.23
N GLY A 135 -6.54 12.01 6.09
CA GLY A 135 -7.98 11.76 6.01
C GLY A 135 -8.80 13.05 6.10
N ASP A 136 -8.44 13.95 7.01
CA ASP A 136 -9.13 15.25 7.18
C ASP A 136 -8.88 16.17 5.96
N GLN A 137 -7.70 16.15 5.36
CA GLN A 137 -7.41 16.92 4.15
C GLN A 137 -8.27 16.45 2.96
N ILE A 138 -8.42 15.14 2.80
CA ILE A 138 -9.28 14.54 1.77
C ILE A 138 -10.73 14.97 1.99
N ILE A 139 -11.26 14.84 3.22
CA ILE A 139 -12.62 15.27 3.58
C ILE A 139 -12.82 16.75 3.27
N ASN A 140 -11.88 17.60 3.70
CA ASN A 140 -11.95 19.03 3.49
C ASN A 140 -11.98 19.40 2.00
N LEU A 141 -11.23 18.70 1.14
CA LEU A 141 -11.26 18.96 -0.29
C LEU A 141 -12.55 18.46 -0.93
N LEU A 142 -13.01 17.25 -0.60
CA LEU A 142 -14.25 16.67 -1.13
C LEU A 142 -15.50 17.48 -0.76
N SER A 143 -15.53 18.02 0.47
CA SER A 143 -16.67 18.82 0.99
C SER A 143 -16.62 20.30 0.61
N SER A 144 -15.50 20.79 0.10
CA SER A 144 -15.27 22.24 -0.08
C SER A 144 -15.99 22.87 -1.26
N ASN A 145 -16.52 22.10 -2.21
CA ASN A 145 -17.02 22.56 -3.52
C ASN A 145 -16.00 23.42 -4.32
N LYS A 146 -14.70 23.31 -4.01
CA LYS A 146 -13.63 24.08 -4.67
C LYS A 146 -13.08 23.39 -5.91
N MET A 147 -13.32 22.09 -6.08
CA MET A 147 -12.89 21.37 -7.27
C MET A 147 -13.78 21.73 -8.45
N LYS A 148 -13.16 22.11 -9.57
CA LYS A 148 -13.85 22.46 -10.81
C LYS A 148 -14.34 21.19 -11.50
N GLU A 149 -15.65 21.11 -11.79
CA GLU A 149 -16.26 19.95 -12.46
C GLU A 149 -16.05 20.00 -14.00
N PRO A 150 -15.91 18.85 -14.67
CA PRO A 150 -15.72 17.53 -14.09
C PRO A 150 -14.30 17.37 -13.56
N TRP A 151 -14.15 16.76 -12.39
CA TRP A 151 -12.85 16.55 -11.81
C TRP A 151 -12.52 15.05 -11.65
N PHE A 152 -11.21 14.75 -11.69
CA PHE A 152 -10.62 13.46 -11.37
C PHE A 152 -9.70 13.64 -10.16
N TYR A 153 -10.00 12.98 -9.06
CA TYR A 153 -9.21 13.04 -7.83
C TYR A 153 -8.54 11.70 -7.55
N TYR A 154 -7.22 11.67 -7.71
CA TYR A 154 -6.38 10.52 -7.39
C TYR A 154 -5.86 10.61 -5.97
N ILE A 155 -6.12 9.59 -5.17
CA ILE A 155 -5.69 9.49 -3.77
C ILE A 155 -4.91 8.21 -3.59
N HIS A 156 -3.64 8.34 -3.18
CA HIS A 156 -2.78 7.22 -2.85
C HIS A 156 -2.67 7.09 -1.34
N ILE A 157 -3.07 5.93 -0.80
CA ILE A 157 -3.12 5.63 0.63
C ILE A 157 -2.04 4.60 0.94
N ASN A 158 -1.09 4.94 1.81
CA ASN A 158 0.07 4.11 2.16
C ASN A 158 -0.07 3.37 3.51
N ASP A 159 -1.20 3.48 4.16
CA ASP A 159 -1.45 3.01 5.53
C ASP A 159 -1.21 1.50 5.72
N LEU A 160 -1.22 0.69 4.65
CA LEU A 160 -0.89 -0.75 4.68
C LEU A 160 0.56 -1.06 4.31
N HIS A 161 1.35 -0.05 3.93
CA HIS A 161 2.78 -0.23 3.66
C HIS A 161 3.56 -0.40 4.98
N TYR A 162 4.46 -1.37 5.04
CA TYR A 162 5.27 -1.61 6.23
C TYR A 162 6.30 -0.49 6.49
N PRO A 163 6.52 -0.12 7.76
CA PRO A 163 5.92 -0.64 8.99
C PRO A 163 4.50 -0.08 9.22
N ILE A 164 3.55 -0.96 9.52
CA ILE A 164 2.16 -0.59 9.75
C ILE A 164 2.00 0.05 11.13
N SER A 165 1.37 1.24 11.16
CA SER A 165 1.02 1.97 12.37
C SER A 165 -0.50 1.94 12.57
N VAL A 166 -0.97 1.13 13.51
CA VAL A 166 -2.40 1.03 13.81
C VAL A 166 -2.78 2.08 14.83
N PRO A 167 -3.81 2.94 14.56
CA PRO A 167 -4.32 3.86 15.55
C PRO A 167 -4.88 3.13 16.78
N ASP A 168 -4.70 3.68 17.98
CA ASP A 168 -5.09 3.05 19.26
C ASP A 168 -6.55 2.58 19.25
N LYS A 169 -7.45 3.33 18.65
CA LYS A 169 -8.87 2.98 18.51
C LYS A 169 -9.09 1.63 17.80
N PHE A 170 -8.19 1.22 16.92
CA PHE A 170 -8.29 0.01 16.11
C PHE A 170 -7.31 -1.09 16.53
N SER A 171 -6.53 -0.91 17.60
CA SER A 171 -5.52 -1.85 18.06
C SER A 171 -6.08 -3.10 18.77
N ASP A 172 -7.39 -3.15 19.01
CA ASP A 172 -8.08 -4.30 19.62
C ASP A 172 -8.31 -5.41 18.59
N LYS A 173 -8.16 -6.69 19.04
CA LYS A 173 -8.37 -7.89 18.20
C LYS A 173 -9.76 -7.99 17.55
N LYS A 174 -10.77 -7.30 18.11
CA LYS A 174 -12.10 -7.22 17.48
C LYS A 174 -12.08 -6.54 16.10
N PHE A 175 -11.05 -5.74 15.78
CA PHE A 175 -10.89 -5.08 14.49
C PHE A 175 -10.02 -5.88 13.51
N GLY A 176 -9.46 -7.01 13.92
CA GLY A 176 -8.66 -7.87 13.08
C GLY A 176 -7.61 -8.67 13.84
N LEU A 177 -7.20 -9.80 13.30
CA LEU A 177 -6.26 -10.73 13.94
C LEU A 177 -4.81 -10.23 13.88
N THR A 178 -4.47 -9.45 12.87
CA THR A 178 -3.12 -8.87 12.67
C THR A 178 -3.19 -7.35 12.66
N LYS A 179 -2.04 -6.69 12.76
CA LYS A 179 -1.95 -5.23 12.58
C LYS A 179 -2.42 -4.79 11.19
N TYR A 180 -2.17 -5.62 10.17
CA TYR A 180 -2.65 -5.37 8.83
C TYR A 180 -4.18 -5.34 8.78
N ASP A 181 -4.85 -6.34 9.36
CA ASP A 181 -6.32 -6.42 9.41
C ASP A 181 -6.92 -5.26 10.22
N GLN A 182 -6.27 -4.90 11.34
CA GLN A 182 -6.67 -3.78 12.19
C GLN A 182 -6.53 -2.44 11.45
N GLN A 183 -5.44 -2.25 10.72
CA GLN A 183 -5.25 -1.05 9.89
C GLN A 183 -6.24 -1.00 8.73
N MET A 184 -6.55 -2.15 8.13
CA MET A 184 -7.61 -2.24 7.13
C MET A 184 -8.96 -1.78 7.66
N SER A 185 -9.30 -2.15 8.90
CA SER A 185 -10.52 -1.67 9.58
C SER A 185 -10.50 -0.16 9.83
N SER A 186 -9.33 0.42 10.12
CA SER A 186 -9.14 1.86 10.22
C SER A 186 -9.37 2.56 8.87
N ILE A 187 -8.81 2.02 7.80
CA ILE A 187 -8.98 2.55 6.44
C ILE A 187 -10.45 2.52 6.03
N ASP A 188 -11.15 1.41 6.30
CA ASP A 188 -12.59 1.31 6.01
C ASP A 188 -13.42 2.40 6.68
N ASN A 189 -13.09 2.74 7.94
CA ASN A 189 -13.75 3.85 8.64
C ASN A 189 -13.51 5.20 7.95
N TRP A 190 -12.34 5.44 7.37
CA TRP A 190 -12.05 6.63 6.59
C TRP A 190 -12.78 6.63 5.24
N ILE A 191 -12.84 5.48 4.55
CA ILE A 191 -13.63 5.31 3.33
C ILE A 191 -15.10 5.67 3.57
N GLY A 192 -15.67 5.22 4.71
CA GLY A 192 -17.02 5.59 5.11
C GLY A 192 -17.23 7.11 5.22
N LYS A 193 -16.28 7.83 5.81
CA LYS A 193 -16.32 9.29 5.91
C LYS A 193 -16.19 9.97 4.53
N PHE A 194 -15.34 9.45 3.65
CA PHE A 194 -15.19 9.97 2.27
C PHE A 194 -16.49 9.81 1.49
N ILE A 195 -17.15 8.65 1.59
CA ILE A 195 -18.45 8.40 0.97
C ILE A 195 -19.50 9.37 1.49
N GLN A 196 -19.54 9.65 2.79
CA GLN A 196 -20.53 10.54 3.41
C GLN A 196 -20.46 11.98 2.89
N VAL A 197 -19.27 12.47 2.53
CA VAL A 197 -19.09 13.85 2.04
C VAL A 197 -19.10 13.95 0.51
N THR A 198 -19.24 12.84 -0.20
CA THR A 198 -19.20 12.77 -1.66
C THR A 198 -20.61 12.66 -2.22
N ASP A 199 -20.96 13.52 -3.20
CA ASP A 199 -22.24 13.38 -3.95
C ASP A 199 -22.17 12.20 -4.92
N LEU A 200 -22.70 11.06 -4.52
CA LEU A 200 -22.70 9.83 -5.31
C LEU A 200 -23.59 9.90 -6.58
N ASN A 201 -24.49 10.89 -6.70
CA ASN A 201 -25.28 11.08 -7.93
C ASN A 201 -24.43 11.65 -9.06
N LYS A 202 -23.32 12.29 -8.72
CA LYS A 202 -22.42 12.95 -9.68
C LYS A 202 -21.02 12.33 -9.70
N THR A 203 -20.68 11.45 -8.75
CA THR A 203 -19.31 11.00 -8.55
C THR A 203 -19.20 9.48 -8.57
N LEU A 204 -18.31 8.97 -9.41
CA LEU A 204 -17.88 7.60 -9.41
C LEU A 204 -16.74 7.44 -8.41
N ILE A 205 -16.86 6.51 -7.46
CA ILE A 205 -15.78 6.12 -6.54
C ILE A 205 -15.20 4.79 -7.01
N VAL A 206 -13.91 4.77 -7.26
CA VAL A 206 -13.14 3.55 -7.62
C VAL A 206 -12.17 3.26 -6.48
N LEU A 207 -12.25 2.06 -5.91
CA LEU A 207 -11.32 1.55 -4.92
C LEU A 207 -10.49 0.43 -5.54
N MET A 208 -9.16 0.51 -5.44
CA MET A 208 -8.27 -0.50 -5.97
C MET A 208 -6.94 -0.56 -5.22
N SER A 209 -6.15 -1.58 -5.54
CA SER A 209 -4.74 -1.69 -5.14
C SER A 209 -3.82 -1.59 -6.35
N ASP A 210 -2.57 -1.27 -6.11
CA ASP A 210 -1.49 -1.43 -7.08
C ASP A 210 -0.91 -2.86 -7.06
N HIS A 211 -0.71 -3.43 -5.87
CA HIS A 211 -0.26 -4.82 -5.65
C HIS A 211 -0.67 -5.31 -4.26
N GLY A 212 -0.50 -6.58 -3.99
CA GLY A 212 -0.59 -7.14 -2.65
C GLY A 212 0.72 -6.99 -1.88
N ILE A 213 0.71 -7.38 -0.60
CA ILE A 213 1.90 -7.40 0.24
C ILE A 213 1.99 -8.72 1.00
N PHE A 214 3.22 -9.06 1.32
CA PHE A 214 3.50 -10.17 2.18
C PHE A 214 3.25 -9.81 3.65
N ILE A 215 2.37 -10.53 4.33
CA ILE A 215 2.06 -10.29 5.75
C ILE A 215 2.93 -11.23 6.59
N PRO A 216 3.97 -10.69 7.27
CA PRO A 216 4.96 -11.50 7.97
C PRO A 216 4.48 -11.99 9.35
N ASN A 217 3.22 -12.41 9.44
CA ASN A 217 2.61 -12.86 10.67
C ASN A 217 2.01 -14.26 10.52
N ILE A 218 2.27 -15.12 11.50
CA ILE A 218 1.61 -16.41 11.65
C ILE A 218 0.75 -16.32 12.90
N THR A 219 -0.54 -16.29 12.69
CA THR A 219 -1.53 -16.21 13.76
C THR A 219 -2.43 -17.42 13.70
N ASN A 220 -2.50 -18.19 14.79
CA ASN A 220 -3.53 -19.19 15.02
C ASN A 220 -4.14 -18.95 16.40
N ASP A 221 -5.15 -19.75 16.79
CA ASP A 221 -5.89 -19.60 18.06
C ASP A 221 -4.99 -19.56 19.31
N LYS A 222 -3.78 -20.10 19.24
CA LYS A 222 -2.85 -20.25 20.36
C LYS A 222 -1.56 -19.45 20.24
N THR A 223 -1.21 -18.99 19.03
CA THR A 223 0.12 -18.44 18.76
C THR A 223 0.06 -17.28 17.78
N ASN A 224 0.70 -16.19 18.13
CA ASN A 224 0.94 -15.06 17.21
C ASN A 224 2.45 -14.84 17.10
N ILE A 225 3.04 -15.22 15.98
CA ILE A 225 4.46 -15.01 15.68
C ILE A 225 4.58 -13.98 14.60
N SER A 226 5.10 -12.80 14.95
CA SER A 226 5.41 -11.74 14.01
C SER A 226 6.87 -11.80 13.60
N PHE A 227 7.11 -11.77 12.30
CA PHE A 227 8.41 -11.55 11.68
C PHE A 227 8.62 -10.08 11.30
N GLU A 228 7.66 -9.20 11.61
CA GLU A 228 7.81 -7.77 11.39
C GLU A 228 9.08 -7.25 12.05
N ILE A 229 9.80 -6.43 11.31
CA ILE A 229 10.90 -5.64 11.88
C ILE A 229 10.26 -4.60 12.80
N ASP A 230 10.59 -4.67 14.08
CA ASP A 230 10.07 -3.70 15.05
C ASP A 230 10.58 -2.30 14.68
N ALA A 231 9.65 -1.44 14.22
CA ALA A 231 9.95 -0.08 13.78
C ALA A 231 10.66 0.72 14.89
N LYS A 232 10.35 0.49 16.17
CA LYS A 232 11.05 1.12 17.31
C LYS A 232 12.49 0.62 17.41
N LYS A 233 12.74 -0.68 17.19
CA LYS A 233 14.10 -1.22 17.14
C LYS A 233 14.89 -0.69 15.96
N GLN A 234 14.25 -0.57 14.80
CA GLN A 234 14.88 -0.01 13.60
C GLN A 234 15.22 1.47 13.80
N GLN A 235 14.33 2.27 14.39
CA GLN A 235 14.61 3.66 14.76
C GLN A 235 15.74 3.75 15.79
N THR A 236 15.75 2.89 16.81
CA THR A 236 16.80 2.86 17.82
C THR A 236 18.16 2.52 17.18
N VAL A 237 18.23 1.49 16.34
CA VAL A 237 19.45 1.11 15.60
C VAL A 237 19.89 2.23 14.67
N THR A 238 18.96 2.90 13.98
CA THR A 238 19.26 4.01 13.08
C THR A 238 19.73 5.24 13.86
N SER A 239 19.16 5.51 15.03
CA SER A 239 19.60 6.61 15.92
C SER A 239 21.00 6.36 16.50
N PHE A 240 21.26 5.17 17.03
CA PHE A 240 22.61 4.78 17.47
C PHE A 240 23.62 4.84 16.33
N SER A 241 23.18 4.53 15.11
CA SER A 241 24.05 4.51 13.93
C SER A 241 24.62 5.86 13.52
N LYS A 242 23.94 6.95 13.88
CA LYS A 242 24.40 8.32 13.57
C LYS A 242 25.67 8.71 14.33
N HIS A 243 25.95 8.05 15.46
CA HIS A 243 27.10 8.34 16.33
C HIS A 243 28.31 7.43 16.07
N ILE A 244 28.19 6.47 15.15
CA ILE A 244 29.28 5.56 14.82
C ILE A 244 30.09 6.11 13.64
N PRO A 245 31.43 6.19 13.73
CA PRO A 245 32.27 6.64 12.63
C PRO A 245 32.04 5.86 11.34
N LYS A 246 32.04 6.56 10.20
CA LYS A 246 31.68 5.96 8.88
C LYS A 246 32.57 4.77 8.48
N PHE A 247 33.82 4.72 8.93
CA PHE A 247 34.73 3.62 8.62
C PHE A 247 34.35 2.29 9.30
N LEU A 248 33.51 2.32 10.36
CA LEU A 248 32.97 1.13 11.03
C LEU A 248 31.65 0.62 10.45
N ASN A 249 31.11 1.30 9.42
CA ASN A 249 29.84 0.90 8.80
C ASN A 249 29.81 -0.56 8.31
N PRO A 250 30.87 -1.11 7.65
CA PRO A 250 30.85 -2.49 7.21
C PRO A 250 30.73 -3.51 8.38
N LEU A 251 31.45 -3.24 9.45
CA LEU A 251 31.42 -4.09 10.65
C LEU A 251 30.04 -4.04 11.33
N LYS A 252 29.48 -2.85 11.46
CA LYS A 252 28.15 -2.62 12.00
C LYS A 252 27.07 -3.34 11.19
N THR A 253 27.11 -3.20 9.86
CA THR A 253 26.19 -3.85 8.93
C THR A 253 26.26 -5.37 9.11
N LYS A 254 27.45 -5.93 9.20
CA LYS A 254 27.68 -7.36 9.43
C LYS A 254 27.13 -7.84 10.78
N ILE A 255 27.35 -7.08 11.86
CA ILE A 255 26.82 -7.39 13.20
C ILE A 255 25.29 -7.33 13.19
N PHE A 256 24.70 -6.28 12.57
CA PHE A 256 23.26 -6.12 12.47
C PHE A 256 22.62 -7.33 11.76
N PHE A 257 23.10 -7.66 10.56
CA PHE A 257 22.56 -8.83 9.82
C PHE A 257 22.76 -10.14 10.58
N SER A 258 23.89 -10.35 11.27
CA SER A 258 24.10 -11.57 12.07
C SER A 258 23.15 -11.68 13.27
N LEU A 259 22.81 -10.55 13.90
CA LEU A 259 21.83 -10.54 15.00
C LEU A 259 20.41 -10.78 14.49
N GLU A 260 20.07 -10.18 13.38
CA GLU A 260 18.77 -10.35 12.73
C GLU A 260 18.56 -11.79 12.24
N GLU A 261 19.59 -12.37 11.62
CA GLU A 261 19.61 -13.76 11.20
C GLU A 261 19.40 -14.73 12.39
N LYS A 262 20.12 -14.51 13.49
CA LYS A 262 19.95 -15.32 14.72
C LYS A 262 18.52 -15.22 15.30
N GLN A 263 17.92 -14.03 15.26
CA GLN A 263 16.53 -13.84 15.72
C GLN A 263 15.54 -14.55 14.78
N ASN A 264 15.74 -14.45 13.49
CA ASN A 264 14.91 -15.10 12.48
C ASN A 264 15.03 -16.63 12.56
N LEU A 265 16.23 -17.18 12.75
CA LEU A 265 16.43 -18.60 12.97
C LEU A 265 15.71 -19.12 14.22
N LYS A 266 15.67 -18.34 15.31
CA LYS A 266 14.87 -18.70 16.50
C LYS A 266 13.38 -18.73 16.18
N LYS A 267 12.87 -17.72 15.48
CA LYS A 267 11.45 -17.67 15.05
C LYS A 267 11.11 -18.84 14.13
N VAL A 268 11.97 -19.16 13.15
CA VAL A 268 11.81 -20.31 12.26
C VAL A 268 11.79 -21.63 13.06
N SER A 269 12.64 -21.78 14.09
CA SER A 269 12.64 -22.98 14.93
C SER A 269 11.35 -23.15 15.76
N LEU A 270 10.75 -22.03 16.18
CA LEU A 270 9.45 -22.05 16.85
C LEU A 270 8.34 -22.46 15.88
N VAL A 271 8.37 -21.90 14.67
CA VAL A 271 7.37 -22.18 13.64
C VAL A 271 7.42 -23.62 13.15
N LYS A 272 8.61 -24.22 13.03
CA LYS A 272 8.75 -25.65 12.67
C LYS A 272 8.02 -26.59 13.64
N LYS A 273 7.70 -26.11 14.86
CA LYS A 273 6.94 -26.87 15.86
C LYS A 273 5.43 -26.66 15.73
N LEU A 274 4.99 -25.77 14.85
CA LEU A 274 3.58 -25.50 14.58
C LEU A 274 3.13 -26.36 13.40
N ASN A 275 1.92 -26.89 13.48
CA ASN A 275 1.27 -27.55 12.35
C ASN A 275 0.61 -26.47 11.51
N LEU A 276 1.36 -25.94 10.53
CA LEU A 276 0.93 -24.82 9.70
C LEU A 276 0.06 -25.29 8.55
N LYS A 277 -0.89 -24.45 8.16
CA LYS A 277 -1.63 -24.61 6.90
C LYS A 277 -0.73 -24.22 5.70
N PRO A 278 -0.98 -24.72 4.50
CA PRO A 278 -0.13 -24.46 3.33
C PRO A 278 0.10 -22.98 3.02
N HIS A 279 -0.90 -22.10 3.25
CA HIS A 279 -0.75 -20.66 3.04
C HIS A 279 0.11 -19.98 4.13
N GLU A 280 0.07 -20.48 5.37
CA GLU A 280 0.93 -20.01 6.46
C GLU A 280 2.38 -20.45 6.23
N GLU A 281 2.56 -21.63 5.67
CA GLU A 281 3.87 -22.18 5.31
C GLU A 281 4.53 -21.42 4.18
N ARG A 282 3.77 -21.00 3.16
CA ARG A 282 4.25 -20.12 2.08
C ARG A 282 4.76 -18.78 2.61
N ASN A 283 4.10 -18.22 3.62
CA ASN A 283 4.54 -17.00 4.29
C ASN A 283 5.91 -17.14 4.95
N LEU A 284 6.30 -18.36 5.35
CA LEU A 284 7.59 -18.66 5.95
C LEU A 284 8.75 -18.82 4.98
N LEU A 285 8.47 -19.33 3.79
CA LEU A 285 9.51 -19.61 2.78
C LEU A 285 10.27 -18.33 2.40
N TRP A 286 9.58 -17.21 2.32
CA TRP A 286 10.19 -15.90 2.08
C TRP A 286 11.29 -15.52 3.10
N TYR A 287 11.11 -15.88 4.39
CA TYR A 287 12.06 -15.54 5.44
C TYR A 287 13.21 -16.53 5.59
N ARG A 288 13.14 -17.67 4.92
CA ARG A 288 14.16 -18.71 5.01
C ARG A 288 15.36 -18.48 4.11
N GLY A 289 15.28 -17.57 3.16
CA GLY A 289 16.25 -17.45 2.08
C GLY A 289 16.24 -18.68 1.14
N ASP A 290 15.25 -19.54 1.26
CA ASP A 290 15.03 -20.69 0.37
C ASP A 290 14.31 -20.24 -0.92
N LEU A 291 14.63 -19.06 -1.42
CA LEU A 291 14.13 -18.51 -2.68
C LEU A 291 14.31 -19.49 -3.84
N ASP A 292 15.41 -20.26 -3.82
CA ASP A 292 15.67 -21.26 -4.84
C ASP A 292 14.60 -22.36 -4.89
N LYS A 293 14.01 -22.73 -3.75
CA LYS A 293 12.92 -23.73 -3.72
C LYS A 293 11.58 -23.15 -4.17
N VAL A 294 11.32 -21.88 -3.91
CA VAL A 294 10.06 -21.22 -4.32
C VAL A 294 10.06 -20.94 -5.82
N LEU A 295 11.22 -20.59 -6.39
CA LEU A 295 11.35 -20.27 -7.82
C LEU A 295 11.42 -21.51 -8.72
N PHE A 296 11.77 -22.67 -8.17
CA PHE A 296 11.97 -23.93 -8.91
C PHE A 296 11.11 -25.08 -8.42
N ASP A 297 10.11 -24.82 -7.58
CA ASP A 297 9.11 -25.84 -7.24
C ASP A 297 8.07 -25.88 -8.36
N ASP A 298 8.19 -26.89 -9.24
CA ASP A 298 7.28 -27.13 -10.38
C ASP A 298 5.82 -27.37 -9.98
N ASN A 299 5.50 -27.38 -8.68
CA ASN A 299 4.14 -27.53 -8.15
C ASN A 299 3.44 -26.20 -7.80
N VAL A 300 4.07 -25.04 -8.07
CA VAL A 300 3.43 -23.73 -7.91
C VAL A 300 2.89 -23.28 -9.26
N HIS A 301 1.70 -23.75 -9.59
CA HIS A 301 0.87 -23.25 -10.69
C HIS A 301 -0.13 -22.23 -10.18
#